data_e7af73a5157eb0c61e680b6335c015b5
#
_entry.id   e7af73a5157eb0c61e680b6335c015b5
#
_cell.length_a   1.000
_cell.length_b   1.000
_cell.length_c   1.000
_cell.angle_alpha   90.00
_cell.angle_beta   90.00
_cell.angle_gamma   90.00
#
_symmetry.space_group_name_H-M   'P 1'
#
loop_
_entity.id
_entity.type
_entity.pdbx_description
1 polymer ?
#
loop_
_entity_poly.entity_id
_entity_poly.type
_entity_poly.pdbx_seq_one_letter_code
_entity_poly.pdbx_strand_id
1 'polypeptide(L)'
;VAGVTVRRAVRLTGIVQGVGMRPYLHRRAVDHGLAGLVGNDAAGVFVEVEGPAGQVEAFLARLVPEAPALAVVEDFRVQPLPVIGEQGFRIVASQPGEDAGSQPVALVPPDTATCQECLAEMLDPADRRYRYPFIACTYCGPRFTIVRGVPYDRPSTTMDAFPLCPACAREYDDPHDRRFHAQPTACP
;
A
#
# COMPACT_ATOMS: atom_id res chain seq x y z
N VAL A 1 -9.94 -24.67 20.20
CA VAL A 1 -8.55 -24.71 20.73
C VAL A 1 -7.91 -23.40 20.31
N ALA A 2 -7.61 -22.50 21.28
CA ALA A 2 -6.90 -21.27 21.00
C ALA A 2 -5.51 -21.64 20.46
N GLY A 3 -5.25 -21.36 19.19
CA GLY A 3 -3.96 -21.63 18.56
C GLY A 3 -2.85 -20.80 19.18
N VAL A 4 -1.61 -21.28 19.09
CA VAL A 4 -0.42 -20.54 19.54
C VAL A 4 -0.37 -19.22 18.76
N THR A 5 -0.29 -18.09 19.47
CA THR A 5 -0.07 -16.78 18.86
C THR A 5 1.40 -16.65 18.45
N VAL A 6 1.63 -16.16 17.26
CA VAL A 6 2.97 -15.90 16.71
C VAL A 6 3.04 -14.49 16.16
N ARG A 7 4.25 -13.92 16.11
CA ARG A 7 4.53 -12.66 15.42
C ARG A 7 5.64 -12.86 14.40
N ARG A 8 5.49 -12.22 13.25
CA ARG A 8 6.46 -12.27 12.13
C ARG A 8 6.73 -10.88 11.61
N ALA A 9 8.00 -10.61 11.33
CA ALA A 9 8.40 -9.52 10.46
C ALA A 9 8.53 -10.05 9.04
N VAL A 10 8.04 -9.29 8.08
CA VAL A 10 8.09 -9.59 6.65
C VAL A 10 8.74 -8.43 5.93
N ARG A 11 9.66 -8.73 5.03
CA ARG A 11 10.29 -7.77 4.13
C ARG A 11 10.01 -8.17 2.69
N LEU A 12 9.57 -7.20 1.88
CA LEU A 12 9.32 -7.34 0.45
C LEU A 12 10.17 -6.31 -0.29
N THR A 13 10.93 -6.75 -1.30
CA THR A 13 11.71 -5.86 -2.17
C THR A 13 11.35 -6.07 -3.64
N GLY A 14 11.78 -5.14 -4.51
CA GLY A 14 11.44 -5.08 -5.92
C GLY A 14 10.50 -3.92 -6.24
N ILE A 15 9.59 -4.08 -7.21
CA ILE A 15 8.55 -3.10 -7.54
C ILE A 15 7.36 -3.35 -6.58
N VAL A 16 7.47 -2.83 -5.37
CA VAL A 16 6.49 -3.05 -4.29
C VAL A 16 5.89 -1.75 -3.73
N GLN A 17 6.38 -0.59 -4.18
CA GLN A 17 5.85 0.72 -3.83
C GLN A 17 5.11 1.34 -5.03
N GLY A 18 4.09 2.16 -4.78
CA GLY A 18 3.28 2.76 -5.85
C GLY A 18 2.36 1.80 -6.60
N VAL A 19 2.28 0.54 -6.21
CA VAL A 19 1.49 -0.53 -6.85
C VAL A 19 0.28 -0.98 -6.01
N GLY A 20 -0.03 -0.27 -4.91
CA GLY A 20 -1.12 -0.63 -4.01
C GLY A 20 -0.76 -1.72 -2.99
N MET A 21 0.51 -1.98 -2.74
CA MET A 21 0.95 -3.05 -1.82
C MET A 21 0.47 -2.80 -0.39
N ARG A 22 0.64 -1.59 0.19
CA ARG A 22 0.18 -1.28 1.56
C ARG A 22 -1.33 -1.47 1.74
N PRO A 23 -2.22 -0.91 0.88
CA PRO A 23 -3.65 -1.20 0.91
C PRO A 23 -3.99 -2.69 0.79
N TYR A 24 -3.30 -3.40 -0.09
CA TYR A 24 -3.47 -4.84 -0.25
C TYR A 24 -3.14 -5.60 1.04
N LEU A 25 -1.95 -5.38 1.60
CA LEU A 25 -1.48 -6.03 2.81
C LEU A 25 -2.37 -5.72 4.02
N HIS A 26 -2.81 -4.47 4.14
CA HIS A 26 -3.75 -4.06 5.19
C HIS A 26 -5.05 -4.86 5.12
N ARG A 27 -5.72 -4.88 3.96
CA ARG A 27 -6.97 -5.64 3.79
C ARG A 27 -6.78 -7.12 4.09
N ARG A 28 -5.72 -7.74 3.55
CA ARG A 28 -5.43 -9.15 3.80
C ARG A 28 -5.18 -9.47 5.26
N ALA A 29 -4.45 -8.63 5.98
CA ALA A 29 -4.23 -8.82 7.41
C ALA A 29 -5.54 -8.72 8.22
N VAL A 30 -6.39 -7.76 7.89
CA VAL A 30 -7.72 -7.60 8.49
C VAL A 30 -8.62 -8.79 8.19
N ASP A 31 -8.67 -9.26 6.94
CA ASP A 31 -9.44 -10.45 6.52
C ASP A 31 -9.03 -11.71 7.28
N HIS A 32 -7.75 -11.84 7.63
CA HIS A 32 -7.23 -12.94 8.43
C HIS A 32 -7.32 -12.70 9.95
N GLY A 33 -7.89 -11.58 10.39
CA GLY A 33 -7.99 -11.23 11.82
C GLY A 33 -6.64 -11.04 12.49
N LEU A 34 -5.64 -10.57 11.76
CA LEU A 34 -4.29 -10.33 12.27
C LEU A 34 -4.14 -8.89 12.78
N ALA A 35 -3.34 -8.73 13.81
CA ALA A 35 -2.88 -7.43 14.29
C ALA A 35 -1.49 -7.11 13.73
N GLY A 36 -1.11 -5.82 13.76
CA GLY A 36 0.22 -5.40 13.33
C GLY A 36 0.26 -4.12 12.52
N LEU A 37 1.24 -4.04 11.63
CA LEU A 37 1.47 -2.83 10.85
C LEU A 37 2.11 -3.13 9.48
N VAL A 38 1.94 -2.18 8.56
CA VAL A 38 2.64 -2.16 7.26
C VAL A 38 3.14 -0.75 6.97
N GLY A 39 4.35 -0.64 6.45
CA GLY A 39 4.94 0.62 6.03
C GLY A 39 5.89 0.45 4.85
N ASN A 40 6.37 1.57 4.33
CA ASN A 40 7.43 1.63 3.33
C ASN A 40 8.71 2.19 3.97
N ASP A 41 9.84 1.82 3.41
CA ASP A 41 11.13 2.47 3.62
C ASP A 41 11.92 2.54 2.31
N ALA A 42 13.15 3.02 2.34
CA ALA A 42 14.00 3.09 1.15
C ALA A 42 14.30 1.72 0.53
N ALA A 43 14.20 0.63 1.29
CA ALA A 43 14.48 -0.73 0.81
C ALA A 43 13.25 -1.44 0.23
N GLY A 44 12.02 -1.00 0.53
CA GLY A 44 10.81 -1.65 0.04
C GLY A 44 9.62 -1.52 0.96
N VAL A 45 8.93 -2.63 1.21
CA VAL A 45 7.79 -2.73 2.13
C VAL A 45 8.16 -3.60 3.33
N PHE A 46 7.85 -3.12 4.52
CA PHE A 46 7.94 -3.91 5.73
C PHE A 46 6.55 -4.15 6.33
N VAL A 47 6.38 -5.33 6.90
CA VAL A 47 5.13 -5.73 7.55
C VAL A 47 5.46 -6.44 8.85
N GLU A 48 4.71 -6.17 9.89
CA GLU A 48 4.71 -7.00 11.08
C GLU A 48 3.30 -7.53 11.31
N VAL A 49 3.16 -8.83 11.52
CA VAL A 49 1.87 -9.47 11.76
C VAL A 49 1.92 -10.31 13.02
N GLU A 50 0.87 -10.22 13.82
CA GLU A 50 0.68 -10.99 15.04
C GLU A 50 -0.72 -11.60 15.08
N GLY A 51 -0.82 -12.88 15.42
CA GLY A 51 -2.09 -13.59 15.54
C GLY A 51 -1.92 -15.11 15.63
N PRO A 52 -3.02 -15.88 15.53
CA PRO A 52 -2.97 -17.34 15.54
C PRO A 52 -2.05 -17.88 14.44
N ALA A 53 -1.17 -18.82 14.77
CA ALA A 53 -0.15 -19.34 13.84
C ALA A 53 -0.71 -19.75 12.48
N GLY A 54 -1.84 -20.48 12.45
CA GLY A 54 -2.48 -20.90 11.20
C GLY A 54 -2.96 -19.73 10.34
N GLN A 55 -3.43 -18.62 10.95
CA GLN A 55 -3.85 -17.42 10.21
C GLN A 55 -2.64 -16.65 9.66
N VAL A 56 -1.56 -16.56 10.45
CA VAL A 56 -0.31 -15.94 9.99
C VAL A 56 0.28 -16.73 8.82
N GLU A 57 0.31 -18.06 8.89
CA GLU A 57 0.79 -18.92 7.80
C GLU A 57 -0.08 -18.78 6.54
N ALA A 58 -1.41 -18.77 6.69
CA ALA A 58 -2.34 -18.59 5.56
C ALA A 58 -2.17 -17.21 4.90
N PHE A 59 -1.95 -16.16 5.68
CA PHE A 59 -1.63 -14.82 5.19
C PHE A 59 -0.31 -14.82 4.41
N LEU A 60 0.76 -15.37 4.98
CA LEU A 60 2.09 -15.40 4.35
C LEU A 60 2.08 -16.18 3.03
N ALA A 61 1.38 -17.31 2.97
CA ALA A 61 1.30 -18.13 1.78
C ALA A 61 0.63 -17.43 0.58
N ARG A 62 -0.23 -16.44 0.83
CA ARG A 62 -0.97 -15.71 -0.21
C ARG A 62 -0.34 -14.37 -0.59
N LEU A 63 0.60 -13.86 0.19
CA LEU A 63 1.17 -12.52 0.00
C LEU A 63 1.71 -12.27 -1.39
N VAL A 64 2.51 -13.18 -1.92
CA VAL A 64 3.13 -13.04 -3.24
C VAL A 64 2.20 -13.51 -4.36
N PRO A 65 1.56 -14.70 -4.27
CA PRO A 65 0.67 -15.18 -5.33
C PRO A 65 -0.53 -14.27 -5.63
N GLU A 66 -1.04 -13.55 -4.63
CA GLU A 66 -2.20 -12.68 -4.76
C GLU A 66 -1.83 -11.18 -4.73
N ALA A 67 -0.54 -10.86 -4.89
CA ALA A 67 -0.06 -9.48 -4.91
C ALA A 67 -0.73 -8.65 -6.03
N PRO A 68 -0.82 -7.31 -5.87
CA PRO A 68 -1.35 -6.45 -6.93
C PRO A 68 -0.65 -6.70 -8.27
N ALA A 69 -1.39 -6.67 -9.37
CA ALA A 69 -0.91 -7.04 -10.70
C ALA A 69 0.32 -6.27 -11.20
N LEU A 70 0.55 -5.06 -10.67
CA LEU A 70 1.72 -4.25 -10.99
C LEU A 70 2.92 -4.53 -10.07
N ALA A 71 2.75 -5.32 -9.03
CA ALA A 71 3.82 -5.65 -8.11
C ALA A 71 4.76 -6.69 -8.73
N VAL A 72 6.06 -6.48 -8.57
CA VAL A 72 7.09 -7.48 -8.85
C VAL A 72 7.90 -7.67 -7.58
N VAL A 73 7.64 -8.77 -6.89
CA VAL A 73 8.35 -9.13 -5.66
C VAL A 73 9.61 -9.91 -6.05
N GLU A 74 10.77 -9.30 -5.84
CA GLU A 74 12.07 -9.92 -6.14
C GLU A 74 12.60 -10.72 -4.96
N ASP A 75 12.35 -10.25 -3.74
CA ASP A 75 12.74 -10.96 -2.52
C ASP A 75 11.65 -10.86 -1.45
N PHE A 76 11.47 -11.96 -0.73
CA PHE A 76 10.48 -12.13 0.33
C PHE A 76 11.12 -12.81 1.52
N ARG A 77 11.28 -12.07 2.63
CA ARG A 77 11.91 -12.57 3.84
C ARG A 77 10.94 -12.53 5.01
N VAL A 78 10.95 -13.59 5.81
CA VAL A 78 10.14 -13.71 7.00
C VAL A 78 11.06 -14.02 8.20
N GLN A 79 10.89 -13.28 9.29
CA GLN A 79 11.64 -13.48 10.52
C GLN A 79 10.67 -13.58 11.72
N PRO A 80 10.95 -14.45 12.70
CA PRO A 80 10.17 -14.48 13.93
C PRO A 80 10.42 -13.21 14.76
N LEU A 81 9.38 -12.72 15.42
CA LEU A 81 9.44 -11.66 16.42
C LEU A 81 8.82 -12.14 17.73
N PRO A 82 9.19 -11.53 18.86
CA PRO A 82 8.48 -11.73 20.12
C PRO A 82 7.03 -11.24 20.02
N VAL A 83 6.09 -12.01 20.56
CA VAL A 83 4.69 -11.62 20.70
C VAL A 83 4.57 -10.47 21.70
N ILE A 84 3.83 -9.41 21.37
CA ILE A 84 3.68 -8.22 22.22
C ILE A 84 2.21 -7.90 22.56
N GLY A 85 1.24 -8.67 22.02
CA GLY A 85 -0.19 -8.42 22.21
C GLY A 85 -0.68 -7.24 21.38
N GLU A 86 -0.17 -7.10 20.15
CA GLU A 86 -0.56 -6.04 19.20
C GLU A 86 -2.08 -6.03 18.98
N GLN A 87 -2.67 -4.85 18.77
CA GLN A 87 -4.10 -4.67 18.57
C GLN A 87 -4.40 -3.95 17.25
N GLY A 88 -5.29 -4.55 16.45
CA GLY A 88 -5.67 -4.02 15.14
C GLY A 88 -4.51 -4.05 14.14
N PHE A 89 -4.80 -3.67 12.89
CA PHE A 89 -3.80 -3.58 11.85
C PHE A 89 -3.79 -2.17 11.25
N ARG A 90 -2.61 -1.57 11.07
CA ARG A 90 -2.49 -0.17 10.61
C ARG A 90 -1.43 0.03 9.55
N ILE A 91 -1.64 1.01 8.70
CA ILE A 91 -0.59 1.54 7.83
C ILE A 91 0.16 2.61 8.61
N VAL A 92 1.47 2.48 8.70
CA VAL A 92 2.32 3.48 9.37
C VAL A 92 2.98 4.41 8.36
N ALA A 93 3.41 5.58 8.82
CA ALA A 93 4.21 6.48 8.02
C ALA A 93 5.49 5.79 7.52
N SER A 94 5.91 6.13 6.32
CA SER A 94 7.16 5.60 5.78
C SER A 94 8.35 6.04 6.62
N GLN A 95 9.31 5.14 6.74
CA GLN A 95 10.51 5.34 7.55
C GLN A 95 11.73 5.59 6.65
N PRO A 96 12.67 6.47 7.02
CA PRO A 96 13.98 6.44 6.40
C PRO A 96 14.59 5.04 6.65
N GLY A 97 15.24 4.47 5.64
CA GLY A 97 15.89 3.15 5.79
C GLY A 97 16.89 3.18 6.97
N GLU A 98 17.01 2.06 7.67
CA GLU A 98 17.89 1.95 8.86
C GLU A 98 19.38 2.19 8.53
N ASP A 99 19.77 2.04 7.26
CA ASP A 99 21.10 2.37 6.75
C ASP A 99 21.09 3.73 6.02
N ALA A 100 21.35 4.81 6.74
CA ALA A 100 21.47 6.16 6.18
C ALA A 100 22.60 6.30 5.13
N GLY A 101 23.34 5.25 4.83
CA GLY A 101 24.42 5.20 3.83
C GLY A 101 24.13 4.28 2.64
N SER A 102 23.05 3.48 2.64
CA SER A 102 22.70 2.63 1.50
C SER A 102 21.87 3.41 0.48
N GLN A 103 22.18 3.20 -0.80
CA GLN A 103 21.36 3.72 -1.91
C GLN A 103 19.93 3.17 -1.78
N PRO A 104 18.89 3.97 -2.06
CA PRO A 104 17.53 3.46 -2.12
C PRO A 104 17.43 2.31 -3.13
N VAL A 105 16.83 1.19 -2.72
CA VAL A 105 16.65 0.01 -3.59
C VAL A 105 15.19 -0.16 -4.02
N ALA A 106 14.26 0.62 -3.46
CA ALA A 106 12.87 0.59 -3.87
C ALA A 106 12.71 1.12 -5.29
N LEU A 107 12.14 0.30 -6.17
CA LEU A 107 11.86 0.65 -7.55
C LEU A 107 10.49 1.31 -7.66
N VAL A 108 10.41 2.36 -8.48
CA VAL A 108 9.16 3.05 -8.80
C VAL A 108 8.60 2.47 -10.10
N PRO A 109 7.32 2.02 -10.12
CA PRO A 109 6.70 1.49 -11.31
C PRO A 109 6.49 2.58 -12.36
N PRO A 110 6.35 2.22 -13.65
CA PRO A 110 5.93 3.15 -14.68
C PRO A 110 4.51 3.66 -14.42
N ASP A 111 4.13 4.73 -15.10
CA ASP A 111 2.75 5.20 -15.15
C ASP A 111 1.86 4.15 -15.81
N THR A 112 0.61 4.09 -15.39
CA THR A 112 -0.37 3.15 -15.95
C THR A 112 -1.56 3.89 -16.54
N ALA A 113 -2.15 3.30 -17.57
CA ALA A 113 -3.39 3.82 -18.14
C ALA A 113 -4.52 3.83 -17.10
N THR A 114 -5.48 4.73 -17.27
CA THR A 114 -6.70 4.79 -16.45
C THR A 114 -7.43 3.45 -16.52
N CYS A 115 -7.77 2.87 -15.38
CA CYS A 115 -8.48 1.59 -15.30
C CYS A 115 -9.96 1.72 -15.67
N GLN A 116 -10.61 0.59 -15.96
CA GLN A 116 -12.01 0.57 -16.40
C GLN A 116 -12.98 1.19 -15.39
N GLU A 117 -12.76 0.97 -14.10
CA GLU A 117 -13.59 1.54 -13.04
C GLU A 117 -13.44 3.06 -12.95
N CYS A 118 -12.22 3.59 -13.10
CA CYS A 118 -12.00 5.04 -13.18
C CYS A 118 -12.60 5.63 -14.46
N LEU A 119 -12.54 4.91 -15.60
CA LEU A 119 -13.22 5.32 -16.82
C LEU A 119 -14.75 5.32 -16.65
N ALA A 120 -15.31 4.32 -15.98
CA ALA A 120 -16.74 4.26 -15.70
C ALA A 120 -17.19 5.47 -14.85
N GLU A 121 -16.48 5.80 -13.77
CA GLU A 121 -16.74 6.99 -12.94
C GLU A 121 -16.61 8.30 -13.78
N MET A 122 -15.58 8.40 -14.60
CA MET A 122 -15.35 9.58 -15.45
C MET A 122 -16.48 9.79 -16.50
N LEU A 123 -17.13 8.73 -16.92
CA LEU A 123 -18.21 8.78 -17.92
C LEU A 123 -19.61 8.82 -17.29
N ASP A 124 -19.75 8.60 -15.99
CA ASP A 124 -21.03 8.65 -15.28
C ASP A 124 -21.38 10.09 -14.88
N PRO A 125 -22.47 10.68 -15.47
CA PRO A 125 -22.91 12.03 -15.10
C PRO A 125 -23.30 12.20 -13.62
N ALA A 126 -23.56 11.10 -12.88
CA ALA A 126 -23.91 11.14 -11.48
C ALA A 126 -22.65 11.09 -10.57
N ASP A 127 -21.49 10.73 -11.10
CA ASP A 127 -20.25 10.70 -10.34
C ASP A 127 -19.63 12.10 -10.21
N ARG A 128 -19.07 12.40 -9.03
CA ARG A 128 -18.40 13.68 -8.77
C ARG A 128 -17.15 13.90 -9.63
N ARG A 129 -16.58 12.85 -10.22
CA ARG A 129 -15.45 12.87 -11.16
C ARG A 129 -15.88 12.80 -12.62
N TYR A 130 -17.16 13.04 -12.89
CA TYR A 130 -17.65 13.12 -14.27
C TYR A 130 -16.80 14.08 -15.10
N ARG A 131 -16.23 13.58 -16.21
CA ARG A 131 -15.35 14.32 -17.13
C ARG A 131 -14.09 14.90 -16.48
N TYR A 132 -13.65 14.35 -15.34
CA TYR A 132 -12.43 14.79 -14.68
C TYR A 132 -11.19 14.07 -15.23
N PRO A 133 -10.29 14.76 -15.98
CA PRO A 133 -9.22 14.10 -16.74
C PRO A 133 -8.06 13.57 -15.87
N PHE A 134 -7.92 14.06 -14.63
CA PHE A 134 -6.88 13.60 -13.70
C PHE A 134 -7.36 12.49 -12.75
N ILE A 135 -8.40 11.76 -13.19
CA ILE A 135 -8.92 10.65 -12.39
C ILE A 135 -7.90 9.53 -12.25
N ALA A 136 -7.70 9.06 -11.04
CA ALA A 136 -6.81 7.95 -10.70
C ALA A 136 -7.31 7.21 -9.47
N CYS A 137 -6.80 5.99 -9.27
CA CYS A 137 -7.00 5.23 -8.04
C CYS A 137 -5.69 4.56 -7.59
N THR A 138 -5.75 3.69 -6.59
CA THR A 138 -4.59 2.96 -6.08
C THR A 138 -3.90 2.09 -7.15
N TYR A 139 -4.63 1.68 -8.20
CA TYR A 139 -4.16 0.73 -9.22
C TYR A 139 -3.91 1.35 -10.59
N CYS A 140 -4.17 2.64 -10.81
CA CYS A 140 -3.98 3.29 -12.11
C CYS A 140 -3.49 4.74 -11.97
N GLY A 141 -3.10 5.34 -13.10
CA GLY A 141 -2.65 6.72 -13.17
C GLY A 141 -1.12 6.87 -13.00
N PRO A 142 -0.67 8.10 -12.71
CA PRO A 142 0.76 8.42 -12.69
C PRO A 142 1.48 7.82 -11.49
N ARG A 143 2.73 7.43 -11.70
CA ARG A 143 3.68 6.95 -10.70
C ARG A 143 5.05 7.60 -10.93
N PHE A 144 5.72 7.19 -12.01
CA PHE A 144 7.05 7.68 -12.37
C PHE A 144 7.04 9.19 -12.67
N THR A 145 6.05 9.69 -13.39
CA THR A 145 5.98 11.12 -13.77
C THR A 145 5.73 12.06 -12.60
N ILE A 146 5.25 11.57 -11.47
CA ILE A 146 4.98 12.42 -10.29
C ILE A 146 5.97 12.21 -9.14
N VAL A 147 6.81 11.16 -9.17
CA VAL A 147 7.73 10.85 -8.07
C VAL A 147 8.89 11.84 -8.02
N ARG A 148 9.28 12.25 -6.81
CA ARG A 148 10.48 13.05 -6.51
C ARG A 148 11.53 12.24 -5.76
N GLY A 149 11.10 11.17 -5.08
CA GLY A 149 11.98 10.34 -4.27
C GLY A 149 11.26 9.14 -3.68
N VAL A 150 12.02 8.26 -3.05
CA VAL A 150 11.52 7.10 -2.30
C VAL A 150 11.78 7.31 -0.80
N PRO A 151 10.94 6.78 0.07
CA PRO A 151 9.72 5.97 -0.15
C PRO A 151 8.63 6.69 -0.95
N TYR A 152 7.85 5.92 -1.75
CA TYR A 152 6.77 6.46 -2.56
C TYR A 152 5.57 6.83 -1.69
N ASP A 153 5.55 8.07 -1.24
CA ASP A 153 4.48 8.69 -0.47
C ASP A 153 4.15 10.06 -1.04
N ARG A 154 2.95 10.59 -0.74
CA ARG A 154 2.47 11.87 -1.28
C ARG A 154 3.46 13.01 -1.09
N PRO A 155 4.11 13.21 0.09
CA PRO A 155 5.15 14.23 0.26
C PRO A 155 6.38 14.04 -0.64
N SER A 156 6.66 12.80 -1.05
CA SER A 156 7.74 12.46 -1.99
C SER A 156 7.30 12.51 -3.46
N THR A 157 6.17 13.16 -3.76
CA THR A 157 5.63 13.34 -5.12
C THR A 157 5.33 14.80 -5.41
N THR A 158 5.06 15.13 -6.68
CA THR A 158 4.57 16.46 -7.07
C THR A 158 3.15 16.73 -6.55
N MET A 159 2.43 15.69 -6.08
CA MET A 159 1.08 15.81 -5.52
C MET A 159 1.05 16.43 -4.12
N ASP A 160 2.20 16.59 -3.46
CA ASP A 160 2.32 17.29 -2.17
C ASP A 160 1.75 18.72 -2.22
N ALA A 161 1.95 19.40 -3.35
CA ALA A 161 1.44 20.76 -3.57
C ALA A 161 -0.09 20.84 -3.73
N PHE A 162 -0.81 19.72 -3.80
CA PHE A 162 -2.24 19.65 -4.02
C PHE A 162 -2.97 19.02 -2.82
N PRO A 163 -3.40 19.81 -1.83
CA PRO A 163 -4.10 19.27 -0.64
C PRO A 163 -5.39 18.58 -1.05
N LEU A 164 -5.71 17.49 -0.36
CA LEU A 164 -6.96 16.79 -0.56
C LEU A 164 -8.12 17.57 0.06
N CYS A 165 -9.23 17.72 -0.67
CA CYS A 165 -10.48 18.21 -0.09
C CYS A 165 -11.05 17.16 0.89
N PRO A 166 -12.01 17.54 1.79
CA PRO A 166 -12.55 16.59 2.77
C PRO A 166 -13.13 15.30 2.17
N ALA A 167 -13.69 15.35 0.96
CA ALA A 167 -14.22 14.18 0.30
C ALA A 167 -13.11 13.25 -0.19
N CYS A 168 -12.05 13.80 -0.84
CA CYS A 168 -10.90 13.03 -1.27
C CYS A 168 -10.09 12.47 -0.08
N ALA A 169 -10.01 13.21 1.03
CA ALA A 169 -9.36 12.74 2.24
C ALA A 169 -10.09 11.51 2.82
N ARG A 170 -11.43 11.56 2.90
CA ARG A 170 -12.20 10.37 3.34
C ARG A 170 -11.96 9.14 2.47
N GLU A 171 -11.95 9.29 1.15
CA GLU A 171 -11.64 8.17 0.24
C GLU A 171 -10.20 7.67 0.41
N TYR A 172 -9.27 8.58 0.66
CA TYR A 172 -7.86 8.23 0.89
C TYR A 172 -7.66 7.45 2.18
N ASP A 173 -8.45 7.73 3.22
CA ASP A 173 -8.35 7.12 4.55
C ASP A 173 -9.27 5.88 4.72
N ASP A 174 -10.22 5.65 3.80
CA ASP A 174 -11.17 4.53 3.88
C ASP A 174 -10.55 3.23 3.29
N PRO A 175 -10.31 2.18 4.11
CA PRO A 175 -9.79 0.89 3.63
C PRO A 175 -10.66 0.20 2.59
N HIS A 176 -11.95 0.54 2.49
CA HIS A 176 -12.89 -0.03 1.52
C HIS A 176 -12.93 0.77 0.21
N ASP A 177 -12.38 1.97 0.18
CA ASP A 177 -12.35 2.79 -1.03
C ASP A 177 -11.22 2.37 -1.99
N ARG A 178 -11.46 2.51 -3.29
CA ARG A 178 -10.47 2.26 -4.35
C ARG A 178 -9.32 3.26 -4.33
N ARG A 179 -9.46 4.37 -3.62
CA ARG A 179 -8.45 5.42 -3.44
C ARG A 179 -7.74 5.36 -2.09
N PHE A 180 -7.96 4.27 -1.35
CA PHE A 180 -7.26 4.06 -0.08
C PHE A 180 -5.74 4.14 -0.27
N HIS A 181 -5.10 5.13 0.37
CA HIS A 181 -3.68 5.45 0.22
C HIS A 181 -3.22 5.66 -1.24
N ALA A 182 -4.09 6.10 -2.14
CA ALA A 182 -3.73 6.40 -3.52
C ALA A 182 -2.98 7.74 -3.60
N GLN A 183 -1.65 7.69 -3.64
CA GLN A 183 -0.79 8.88 -3.65
C GLN A 183 -1.06 9.84 -4.83
N PRO A 184 -1.43 9.35 -6.06
CA PRO A 184 -1.72 10.23 -7.18
C PRO A 184 -3.10 10.90 -7.11
N THR A 185 -3.92 10.63 -6.10
CA THR A 185 -5.27 11.21 -6.01
C THR A 185 -5.24 12.72 -6.12
N ALA A 186 -6.01 13.26 -7.06
CA ALA A 186 -6.27 14.68 -7.22
C ALA A 186 -7.76 14.98 -7.00
N CYS A 187 -8.05 16.18 -6.52
CA CYS A 187 -9.43 16.63 -6.35
C CYS A 187 -10.02 17.08 -7.69
N PRO A 188 -11.28 16.72 -8.01
CA PRO A 188 -12.02 17.31 -9.14
C PRO A 188 -12.35 18.76 -8.91
#